data_5532b0a41b66d0560d0eb7d06d53ff8a
#
_entry.id   5532b0a41b66d0560d0eb7d06d53ff8a
#
_cell.length_a   1.000
_cell.length_b   1.000
_cell.length_c   1.000
_cell.angle_alpha   90.00
_cell.angle_beta   90.00
_cell.angle_gamma   90.00
#
_symmetry.space_group_name_H-M   'P 1'
#
loop_
_entity.id
_entity.type
_entity.pdbx_description
1 polymer ?
#
loop_
_entity_poly.entity_id
_entity_poly.type
_entity_poly.pdbx_seq_one_letter_code
_entity_poly.pdbx_strand_id
1 'polypeptide(L)'
;KCREDETRPRATLLLAQLYCKRAREYNDLASPLARQSLELNPDCKEAHNAIFDAENGAYLDWNATNHYRTIDFYKNFLAAHPNNHSAHLWLLDLLIADRRCAEAREVLDQMHRLKPTYNDAFYLGCILLQEGRIDDALAQWKNMCASYPDTWEVYVMRASELAKLGYYDEAIADYEKTMTLMPSPRFIDPDEAIAQICEIRGDYETAIACYEKVIELMRTDWNEMQGEAIDAPQRHIARLREKMANS
;
A
#
# COMPACT_ATOMS: atom_id res chain seq x y z
N LYS A 1 37.82 -15.19 -2.53
CA LYS A 1 36.68 -15.49 -3.43
C LYS A 1 35.43 -15.36 -2.58
N CYS A 2 34.79 -14.19 -2.55
CA CYS A 2 33.45 -14.02 -2.01
C CYS A 2 32.50 -14.95 -2.81
N ARG A 3 31.53 -15.53 -2.11
CA ARG A 3 30.44 -16.28 -2.73
C ARG A 3 29.64 -15.28 -3.61
N GLU A 4 29.99 -15.20 -4.87
CA GLU A 4 29.43 -14.24 -5.84
C GLU A 4 27.93 -14.49 -6.07
N ASP A 5 27.45 -15.71 -5.84
CA ASP A 5 26.08 -16.10 -6.18
C ASP A 5 25.02 -15.66 -5.14
N GLU A 6 25.37 -15.47 -3.85
CA GLU A 6 24.40 -15.05 -2.81
C GLU A 6 24.40 -13.53 -2.56
N THR A 7 25.49 -12.85 -2.85
CA THR A 7 25.65 -11.41 -2.58
C THR A 7 25.16 -10.52 -3.72
N ARG A 8 25.22 -11.01 -4.96
CA ARG A 8 24.88 -10.26 -6.17
C ARG A 8 23.40 -9.82 -6.21
N PRO A 9 22.41 -10.70 -5.96
CA PRO A 9 21.00 -10.28 -5.91
C PRO A 9 20.75 -9.21 -4.85
N ARG A 10 21.33 -9.38 -3.67
CA ARG A 10 21.18 -8.43 -2.56
C ARG A 10 21.85 -7.07 -2.86
N ALA A 11 23.01 -7.07 -3.48
CA ALA A 11 23.67 -5.82 -3.89
C ALA A 11 22.87 -5.09 -4.97
N THR A 12 22.34 -5.80 -5.96
CA THR A 12 21.50 -5.23 -7.03
C THR A 12 20.22 -4.63 -6.45
N LEU A 13 19.58 -5.33 -5.51
CA LEU A 13 18.40 -4.84 -4.81
C LEU A 13 18.70 -3.57 -3.99
N LEU A 14 19.79 -3.55 -3.21
CA LEU A 14 20.18 -2.38 -2.43
C LEU A 14 20.45 -1.16 -3.31
N LEU A 15 21.05 -1.36 -4.49
CA LEU A 15 21.21 -0.28 -5.46
C LEU A 15 19.88 0.21 -6.01
N ALA A 16 18.96 -0.68 -6.37
CA ALA A 16 17.62 -0.31 -6.82
C ALA A 16 16.87 0.50 -5.75
N GLN A 17 16.88 0.05 -4.50
CA GLN A 17 16.27 0.77 -3.37
C GLN A 17 16.91 2.15 -3.13
N LEU A 18 18.26 2.25 -3.27
CA LEU A 18 18.96 3.52 -3.12
C LEU A 18 18.55 4.52 -4.21
N TYR A 19 18.41 4.05 -5.46
CA TYR A 19 17.94 4.88 -6.56
C TYR A 19 16.47 5.30 -6.39
N CYS A 20 15.61 4.42 -5.97
CA CYS A 20 14.22 4.76 -5.64
C CYS A 20 14.13 5.81 -4.52
N LYS A 21 14.97 5.73 -3.49
CA LYS A 21 15.03 6.73 -2.39
C LYS A 21 15.47 8.13 -2.84
N ARG A 22 16.29 8.24 -3.85
CA ARG A 22 16.70 9.52 -4.48
C ARG A 22 15.75 9.98 -5.59
N ALA A 23 14.74 9.27 -5.76
CA ALA A 23 13.46 9.26 -6.42
C ALA A 23 13.29 9.94 -7.79
N ARG A 24 13.70 11.05 -8.14
CA ARG A 24 13.32 11.64 -9.46
C ARG A 24 14.43 11.67 -10.49
N GLU A 25 15.68 11.69 -10.06
CA GLU A 25 16.83 11.75 -10.96
C GLU A 25 17.35 10.38 -11.41
N TYR A 26 16.90 9.28 -10.72
CA TYR A 26 17.46 7.93 -10.90
C TYR A 26 16.43 6.84 -11.19
N ASN A 27 15.16 7.21 -11.42
CA ASN A 27 14.10 6.23 -11.74
C ASN A 27 14.44 5.38 -12.97
N ASP A 28 15.13 5.96 -13.96
CA ASP A 28 15.57 5.26 -15.16
C ASP A 28 16.58 4.12 -14.88
N LEU A 29 17.24 4.15 -13.71
CA LEU A 29 18.20 3.12 -13.29
C LEU A 29 17.60 2.11 -12.30
N ALA A 30 16.61 2.53 -11.51
CA ALA A 30 16.00 1.69 -10.47
C ALA A 30 15.25 0.49 -11.08
N SER A 31 14.38 0.73 -12.06
CA SER A 31 13.57 -0.32 -12.69
C SER A 31 14.44 -1.39 -13.38
N PRO A 32 15.43 -1.07 -14.23
CA PRO A 32 16.33 -2.08 -14.81
C PRO A 32 17.06 -2.93 -13.78
N LEU A 33 17.57 -2.32 -12.70
CA LEU A 33 18.27 -3.04 -11.63
C LEU A 33 17.33 -3.95 -10.83
N ALA A 34 16.13 -3.49 -10.55
CA ALA A 34 15.13 -4.31 -9.88
C ALA A 34 14.68 -5.48 -10.76
N ARG A 35 14.48 -5.28 -12.07
CA ARG A 35 14.21 -6.37 -13.04
C ARG A 35 15.33 -7.41 -13.07
N GLN A 36 16.58 -6.97 -13.07
CA GLN A 36 17.75 -7.88 -12.97
C GLN A 36 17.75 -8.65 -11.65
N SER A 37 17.31 -8.04 -10.55
CA SER A 37 17.16 -8.73 -9.26
C SER A 37 16.10 -9.83 -9.33
N LEU A 38 14.98 -9.61 -10.05
CA LEU A 38 13.92 -10.61 -10.25
C LEU A 38 14.35 -11.77 -11.15
N GLU A 39 15.28 -11.56 -12.10
CA GLU A 39 15.87 -12.65 -12.88
C GLU A 39 16.64 -13.62 -11.97
N LEU A 40 17.24 -13.12 -10.89
CA LEU A 40 18.01 -13.90 -9.92
C LEU A 40 17.14 -14.48 -8.80
N ASN A 41 16.13 -13.75 -8.37
CA ASN A 41 15.17 -14.15 -7.35
C ASN A 41 13.76 -13.63 -7.70
N PRO A 42 12.93 -14.44 -8.39
CA PRO A 42 11.58 -14.05 -8.81
C PRO A 42 10.63 -13.66 -7.66
N ASP A 43 10.89 -14.14 -6.44
CA ASP A 43 10.05 -13.90 -5.26
C ASP A 43 10.53 -12.71 -4.40
N CYS A 44 11.49 -11.91 -4.90
CA CYS A 44 11.99 -10.74 -4.19
C CYS A 44 10.95 -9.61 -4.17
N LYS A 45 10.20 -9.51 -3.07
CA LYS A 45 9.15 -8.49 -2.88
C LYS A 45 9.69 -7.07 -3.02
N GLU A 46 10.88 -6.81 -2.49
CA GLU A 46 11.52 -5.50 -2.54
C GLU A 46 11.87 -5.09 -3.99
N ALA A 47 12.21 -6.06 -4.84
CA ALA A 47 12.45 -5.77 -6.25
C ALA A 47 11.16 -5.48 -7.00
N HIS A 48 10.06 -6.18 -6.69
CA HIS A 48 8.74 -5.85 -7.22
C HIS A 48 8.30 -4.45 -6.79
N ASN A 49 8.44 -4.10 -5.50
CA ASN A 49 8.14 -2.76 -4.99
C ASN A 49 9.00 -1.70 -5.69
N ALA A 50 10.30 -1.96 -5.87
CA ALA A 50 11.20 -1.02 -6.53
C ALA A 50 10.84 -0.76 -8.00
N ILE A 51 10.36 -1.78 -8.75
CA ILE A 51 9.84 -1.60 -10.10
C ILE A 51 8.59 -0.72 -10.07
N PHE A 52 7.66 -1.02 -9.17
CA PHE A 52 6.42 -0.30 -9.06
C PHE A 52 6.66 1.17 -8.74
N ASP A 53 7.47 1.47 -7.73
CA ASP A 53 7.81 2.83 -7.33
C ASP A 53 8.55 3.60 -8.43
N ALA A 54 9.47 2.95 -9.13
CA ALA A 54 10.23 3.59 -10.19
C ALA A 54 9.40 3.92 -11.43
N GLU A 55 8.41 3.08 -11.76
CA GLU A 55 7.61 3.23 -12.99
C GLU A 55 6.29 3.98 -12.76
N ASN A 56 5.75 3.96 -11.55
CA ASN A 56 4.45 4.57 -11.23
C ASN A 56 4.54 5.73 -10.22
N GLY A 57 5.75 6.02 -9.70
CA GLY A 57 6.01 7.01 -8.66
C GLY A 57 5.72 6.45 -7.25
N ALA A 58 6.50 6.93 -6.28
CA ALA A 58 6.49 6.45 -4.89
C ALA A 58 5.15 6.68 -4.13
N TYR A 59 4.25 7.43 -4.73
CA TYR A 59 2.86 7.66 -4.28
C TYR A 59 1.99 7.72 -5.53
N LEU A 60 1.74 6.54 -6.12
CA LEU A 60 0.68 6.30 -7.10
C LEU A 60 0.13 7.60 -7.71
N ASP A 61 0.94 8.28 -8.51
CA ASP A 61 0.36 9.23 -9.45
C ASP A 61 -0.41 8.40 -10.48
N TRP A 62 -1.65 8.08 -10.13
CA TRP A 62 -2.58 7.30 -10.95
C TRP A 62 -2.83 7.95 -12.33
N ASN A 63 -2.33 9.14 -12.52
CA ASN A 63 -2.28 9.83 -13.81
C ASN A 63 -0.98 9.53 -14.58
N ALA A 64 -0.04 8.76 -14.01
CA ALA A 64 1.20 8.41 -14.67
C ALA A 64 0.92 7.51 -15.90
N THR A 65 1.38 7.94 -17.04
CA THR A 65 1.14 7.34 -18.36
C THR A 65 1.90 6.03 -18.61
N ASN A 66 2.51 5.43 -17.60
CA ASN A 66 3.40 4.27 -17.77
C ASN A 66 2.82 2.93 -17.31
N HIS A 67 1.57 2.89 -16.79
CA HIS A 67 0.93 1.65 -16.31
C HIS A 67 0.98 0.53 -17.36
N TYR A 68 0.78 0.82 -18.64
CA TYR A 68 0.79 -0.19 -19.69
C TYR A 68 2.11 -0.94 -19.81
N ARG A 69 3.27 -0.27 -19.61
CA ARG A 69 4.60 -0.93 -19.65
C ARG A 69 4.81 -1.88 -18.48
N THR A 70 4.37 -1.45 -17.31
CA THR A 70 4.45 -2.27 -16.09
C THR A 70 3.46 -3.43 -16.16
N ILE A 71 2.25 -3.22 -16.71
CA ILE A 71 1.28 -4.30 -16.98
C ILE A 71 1.88 -5.33 -17.93
N ASP A 72 2.48 -4.91 -19.05
CA ASP A 72 3.09 -5.83 -20.03
C ASP A 72 4.27 -6.59 -19.40
N PHE A 73 5.07 -5.90 -18.59
CA PHE A 73 6.14 -6.56 -17.84
C PHE A 73 5.59 -7.67 -16.95
N TYR A 74 4.59 -7.39 -16.08
CA TYR A 74 4.06 -8.41 -15.18
C TYR A 74 3.32 -9.53 -15.90
N LYS A 75 2.66 -9.28 -17.02
CA LYS A 75 2.09 -10.33 -17.88
C LYS A 75 3.16 -11.28 -18.41
N ASN A 76 4.26 -10.73 -18.93
CA ASN A 76 5.39 -11.52 -19.43
C ASN A 76 6.10 -12.26 -18.29
N PHE A 77 6.27 -11.60 -17.14
CA PHE A 77 6.87 -12.19 -15.96
C PHE A 77 6.05 -13.40 -15.45
N LEU A 78 4.74 -13.26 -15.37
CA LEU A 78 3.83 -14.32 -14.93
C LEU A 78 3.71 -15.46 -15.96
N ALA A 79 3.94 -15.22 -17.24
CA ALA A 79 4.04 -16.29 -18.23
C ALA A 79 5.26 -17.21 -17.94
N ALA A 80 6.35 -16.66 -17.41
CA ALA A 80 7.53 -17.43 -16.99
C ALA A 80 7.42 -17.94 -15.53
N HIS A 81 6.72 -17.22 -14.66
CA HIS A 81 6.60 -17.48 -13.22
C HIS A 81 5.12 -17.52 -12.78
N PRO A 82 4.29 -18.48 -13.27
CA PRO A 82 2.84 -18.45 -13.10
C PRO A 82 2.36 -18.54 -11.65
N ASN A 83 3.21 -18.99 -10.73
CA ASN A 83 2.88 -19.14 -9.32
C ASN A 83 3.35 -17.98 -8.45
N ASN A 84 3.93 -16.93 -9.03
CA ASN A 84 4.43 -15.80 -8.26
C ASN A 84 3.28 -14.93 -7.75
N HIS A 85 2.98 -15.05 -6.45
CA HIS A 85 1.86 -14.36 -5.80
C HIS A 85 2.03 -12.84 -5.80
N SER A 86 3.24 -12.35 -5.54
CA SER A 86 3.51 -10.90 -5.50
C SER A 86 3.28 -10.25 -6.87
N ALA A 87 3.72 -10.91 -7.95
CA ALA A 87 3.52 -10.42 -9.31
C ALA A 87 2.03 -10.35 -9.70
N HIS A 88 1.22 -11.32 -9.24
CA HIS A 88 -0.24 -11.26 -9.45
C HIS A 88 -0.87 -10.08 -8.71
N LEU A 89 -0.48 -9.81 -7.46
CA LEU A 89 -0.99 -8.66 -6.68
C LEU A 89 -0.68 -7.35 -7.40
N TRP A 90 0.57 -7.13 -7.81
CA TRP A 90 0.96 -5.93 -8.54
C TRP A 90 0.23 -5.78 -9.89
N LEU A 91 0.04 -6.90 -10.61
CA LEU A 91 -0.72 -6.85 -11.86
C LEU A 91 -2.20 -6.51 -11.61
N LEU A 92 -2.80 -7.02 -10.53
CA LEU A 92 -4.19 -6.68 -10.15
C LEU A 92 -4.32 -5.19 -9.83
N ASP A 93 -3.43 -4.63 -9.01
CA ASP A 93 -3.44 -3.21 -8.66
C ASP A 93 -3.40 -2.34 -9.93
N LEU A 94 -2.49 -2.65 -10.85
CA LEU A 94 -2.34 -1.91 -12.09
C LEU A 94 -3.57 -2.04 -13.00
N LEU A 95 -4.13 -3.25 -13.15
CA LEU A 95 -5.30 -3.47 -14.00
C LEU A 95 -6.56 -2.79 -13.44
N ILE A 96 -6.73 -2.79 -12.12
CA ILE A 96 -7.83 -2.10 -11.45
C ILE A 96 -7.69 -0.58 -11.62
N ALA A 97 -6.49 -0.05 -11.42
CA ALA A 97 -6.20 1.36 -11.63
C ALA A 97 -6.49 1.81 -13.08
N ASP A 98 -6.14 0.97 -14.04
CA ASP A 98 -6.37 1.20 -15.48
C ASP A 98 -7.80 0.84 -15.91
N ARG A 99 -8.68 0.50 -14.96
CA ARG A 99 -10.09 0.09 -15.17
C ARG A 99 -10.27 -1.11 -16.12
N ARG A 100 -9.29 -1.97 -16.20
CA ARG A 100 -9.31 -3.19 -17.03
C ARG A 100 -9.94 -4.36 -16.26
N CYS A 101 -11.19 -4.17 -15.80
CA CYS A 101 -11.87 -5.07 -14.87
C CYS A 101 -11.97 -6.52 -15.37
N ALA A 102 -12.16 -6.74 -16.67
CA ALA A 102 -12.22 -8.10 -17.24
C ALA A 102 -10.89 -8.84 -17.05
N GLU A 103 -9.76 -8.20 -17.37
CA GLU A 103 -8.45 -8.80 -17.21
C GLU A 103 -8.07 -8.96 -15.72
N ALA A 104 -8.46 -7.99 -14.87
CA ALA A 104 -8.28 -8.12 -13.43
C ALA A 104 -9.02 -9.35 -12.87
N ARG A 105 -10.23 -9.66 -13.35
CA ARG A 105 -10.96 -10.87 -12.97
C ARG A 105 -10.22 -12.14 -13.37
N GLU A 106 -9.67 -12.20 -14.59
CA GLU A 106 -8.88 -13.36 -15.05
C GLU A 106 -7.66 -13.62 -14.17
N VAL A 107 -6.94 -12.54 -13.79
CA VAL A 107 -5.79 -12.61 -12.88
C VAL A 107 -6.22 -13.05 -11.48
N LEU A 108 -7.33 -12.52 -10.97
CA LEU A 108 -7.89 -12.88 -9.67
C LEU A 108 -8.29 -14.36 -9.63
N ASP A 109 -8.94 -14.87 -10.68
CA ASP A 109 -9.29 -16.28 -10.82
C ASP A 109 -8.05 -17.19 -10.86
N GLN A 110 -6.95 -16.72 -11.45
CA GLN A 110 -5.67 -17.46 -11.43
C GLN A 110 -5.10 -17.52 -10.03
N MET A 111 -5.07 -16.40 -9.30
CA MET A 111 -4.61 -16.34 -7.90
C MET A 111 -5.44 -17.26 -7.01
N HIS A 112 -6.76 -17.19 -7.13
CA HIS A 112 -7.67 -18.02 -6.34
C HIS A 112 -7.40 -19.53 -6.53
N ARG A 113 -7.14 -19.95 -7.77
CA ARG A 113 -6.77 -21.36 -8.07
C ARG A 113 -5.43 -21.77 -7.46
N LEU A 114 -4.48 -20.83 -7.34
CA LEU A 114 -3.18 -21.11 -6.74
C LEU A 114 -3.29 -21.25 -5.22
N LYS A 115 -3.84 -20.26 -4.56
CA LYS A 115 -4.01 -20.21 -3.10
C LYS A 115 -5.03 -19.16 -2.73
N PRO A 116 -6.26 -19.56 -2.35
CA PRO A 116 -7.25 -18.61 -1.84
C PRO A 116 -6.75 -17.88 -0.60
N THR A 117 -6.94 -16.56 -0.56
CA THR A 117 -6.57 -15.69 0.57
C THR A 117 -7.63 -14.59 0.75
N TYR A 118 -7.51 -13.80 1.82
CA TYR A 118 -8.36 -12.61 1.99
C TYR A 118 -8.17 -11.58 0.87
N ASN A 119 -7.01 -11.57 0.21
CA ASN A 119 -6.77 -10.68 -0.93
C ASN A 119 -7.78 -10.92 -2.06
N ASP A 120 -8.20 -12.18 -2.30
CA ASP A 120 -9.18 -12.48 -3.34
C ASP A 120 -10.49 -11.73 -3.11
N ALA A 121 -10.96 -11.71 -1.85
CA ALA A 121 -12.17 -11.01 -1.47
C ALA A 121 -11.99 -9.48 -1.54
N PHE A 122 -10.82 -8.97 -1.17
CA PHE A 122 -10.49 -7.56 -1.26
C PHE A 122 -10.50 -7.08 -2.72
N TYR A 123 -9.75 -7.74 -3.58
CA TYR A 123 -9.64 -7.35 -5.00
C TYR A 123 -10.95 -7.54 -5.76
N LEU A 124 -11.75 -8.56 -5.41
CA LEU A 124 -13.10 -8.68 -5.97
C LEU A 124 -13.95 -7.45 -5.63
N GLY A 125 -13.88 -6.96 -4.40
CA GLY A 125 -14.54 -5.72 -3.97
C GLY A 125 -14.05 -4.51 -4.77
N CYS A 126 -12.73 -4.37 -4.97
CA CYS A 126 -12.16 -3.29 -5.77
C CYS A 126 -12.63 -3.33 -7.23
N ILE A 127 -12.69 -4.51 -7.83
CA ILE A 127 -13.22 -4.68 -9.20
C ILE A 127 -14.70 -4.31 -9.27
N LEU A 128 -15.51 -4.77 -8.32
CA LEU A 128 -16.94 -4.42 -8.23
C LEU A 128 -17.13 -2.90 -8.09
N LEU A 129 -16.29 -2.23 -7.30
CA LEU A 129 -16.31 -0.78 -7.16
C LEU A 129 -16.04 -0.08 -8.51
N GLN A 130 -15.03 -0.53 -9.27
CA GLN A 130 -14.71 0.01 -10.58
C GLN A 130 -15.83 -0.23 -11.61
N GLU A 131 -16.61 -1.29 -11.45
CA GLU A 131 -17.82 -1.58 -12.25
C GLU A 131 -19.03 -0.75 -11.82
N GLY A 132 -18.91 0.10 -10.79
CA GLY A 132 -20.00 0.92 -10.24
C GLY A 132 -20.95 0.16 -9.30
N ARG A 133 -20.61 -1.04 -8.88
CA ARG A 133 -21.41 -1.92 -8.01
C ARG A 133 -20.99 -1.71 -6.55
N ILE A 134 -21.26 -0.50 -6.04
CA ILE A 134 -20.77 -0.05 -4.72
C ILE A 134 -21.30 -0.96 -3.60
N ASP A 135 -22.62 -1.24 -3.57
CA ASP A 135 -23.24 -2.06 -2.52
C ASP A 135 -22.66 -3.48 -2.50
N ASP A 136 -22.38 -4.05 -3.66
CA ASP A 136 -21.77 -5.38 -3.78
C ASP A 136 -20.31 -5.37 -3.27
N ALA A 137 -19.56 -4.30 -3.56
CA ALA A 137 -18.19 -4.12 -3.07
C ALA A 137 -18.17 -4.02 -1.53
N LEU A 138 -19.05 -3.19 -0.95
CA LEU A 138 -19.19 -3.03 0.50
C LEU A 138 -19.57 -4.36 1.18
N ALA A 139 -20.52 -5.11 0.60
CA ALA A 139 -20.91 -6.43 1.09
C ALA A 139 -19.73 -7.43 1.03
N GLN A 140 -18.96 -7.41 -0.06
CA GLN A 140 -17.79 -8.26 -0.23
C GLN A 140 -16.72 -7.99 0.83
N TRP A 141 -16.36 -6.73 1.07
CA TRP A 141 -15.38 -6.36 2.11
C TRP A 141 -15.88 -6.64 3.52
N LYS A 142 -17.18 -6.45 3.79
CA LYS A 142 -17.79 -6.84 5.07
C LYS A 142 -17.66 -8.35 5.33
N ASN A 143 -17.93 -9.17 4.31
CA ASN A 143 -17.79 -10.63 4.40
C ASN A 143 -16.33 -11.04 4.59
N MET A 144 -15.38 -10.35 3.94
CA MET A 144 -13.95 -10.54 4.15
C MET A 144 -13.56 -10.38 5.62
N CYS A 145 -13.93 -9.26 6.25
CA CYS A 145 -13.63 -9.02 7.67
C CYS A 145 -14.31 -10.05 8.58
N ALA A 146 -15.53 -10.50 8.25
CA ALA A 146 -16.22 -11.54 9.01
C ALA A 146 -15.54 -12.91 8.90
N SER A 147 -14.90 -13.20 7.76
CA SER A 147 -14.18 -14.46 7.52
C SER A 147 -12.78 -14.48 8.14
N TYR A 148 -12.19 -13.31 8.38
CA TYR A 148 -10.84 -13.15 8.92
C TYR A 148 -10.81 -12.16 10.10
N PRO A 149 -11.54 -12.44 11.21
CA PRO A 149 -11.83 -11.46 12.27
C PRO A 149 -10.59 -11.06 13.10
N ASP A 150 -9.55 -11.87 13.08
CA ASP A 150 -8.30 -11.64 13.83
C ASP A 150 -7.13 -11.19 12.95
N THR A 151 -7.40 -10.89 11.69
CA THR A 151 -6.40 -10.47 10.69
C THR A 151 -6.47 -8.96 10.53
N TRP A 152 -5.49 -8.23 11.05
CA TRP A 152 -5.50 -6.75 11.04
C TRP A 152 -5.47 -6.17 9.61
N GLU A 153 -4.83 -6.85 8.67
CA GLU A 153 -4.72 -6.44 7.27
C GLU A 153 -6.09 -6.24 6.60
N VAL A 154 -7.08 -7.09 6.90
CA VAL A 154 -8.40 -6.97 6.26
C VAL A 154 -9.15 -5.72 6.70
N TYR A 155 -8.91 -5.27 7.93
CA TYR A 155 -9.54 -4.05 8.46
C TYR A 155 -8.88 -2.80 7.87
N VAL A 156 -7.55 -2.71 7.83
CA VAL A 156 -6.87 -1.55 7.22
C VAL A 156 -7.18 -1.43 5.73
N MET A 157 -7.26 -2.57 5.01
CA MET A 157 -7.63 -2.58 3.59
C MET A 157 -9.05 -2.05 3.38
N ARG A 158 -10.02 -2.54 4.15
CA ARG A 158 -11.40 -2.05 4.07
C ARG A 158 -11.51 -0.59 4.49
N ALA A 159 -10.85 -0.18 5.58
CA ALA A 159 -10.86 1.18 6.08
C ALA A 159 -10.38 2.18 5.01
N SER A 160 -9.32 1.84 4.30
CA SER A 160 -8.78 2.68 3.22
C SER A 160 -9.81 2.91 2.11
N GLU A 161 -10.52 1.86 1.67
CA GLU A 161 -11.55 2.01 0.63
C GLU A 161 -12.79 2.74 1.14
N LEU A 162 -13.22 2.47 2.39
CA LEU A 162 -14.33 3.18 3.02
C LEU A 162 -14.04 4.69 3.15
N ALA A 163 -12.81 5.05 3.54
CA ALA A 163 -12.39 6.45 3.64
C ALA A 163 -12.45 7.17 2.28
N LYS A 164 -11.98 6.53 1.21
CA LYS A 164 -12.07 7.07 -0.17
C LYS A 164 -13.51 7.29 -0.62
N LEU A 165 -14.44 6.45 -0.15
CA LEU A 165 -15.87 6.54 -0.45
C LEU A 165 -16.62 7.50 0.47
N GLY A 166 -15.98 8.06 1.50
CA GLY A 166 -16.59 8.98 2.46
C GLY A 166 -17.35 8.31 3.62
N TYR A 167 -17.23 6.98 3.78
CA TYR A 167 -17.78 6.24 4.92
C TYR A 167 -16.83 6.35 6.11
N TYR A 168 -16.68 7.57 6.63
CA TYR A 168 -15.64 7.92 7.60
C TYR A 168 -15.80 7.25 8.96
N ASP A 169 -17.04 7.06 9.45
CA ASP A 169 -17.27 6.43 10.76
C ASP A 169 -16.87 4.96 10.75
N GLU A 170 -17.24 4.25 9.69
CA GLU A 170 -16.87 2.85 9.49
C GLU A 170 -15.35 2.71 9.23
N ALA A 171 -14.76 3.64 8.49
CA ALA A 171 -13.32 3.67 8.24
C ALA A 171 -12.53 3.86 9.55
N ILE A 172 -12.94 4.80 10.40
CA ILE A 172 -12.32 5.02 11.72
C ILE A 172 -12.43 3.76 12.58
N ALA A 173 -13.61 3.15 12.66
CA ALA A 173 -13.81 1.93 13.45
C ALA A 173 -12.90 0.77 12.99
N ASP A 174 -12.67 0.65 11.68
CA ASP A 174 -11.79 -0.36 11.13
C ASP A 174 -10.30 -0.03 11.38
N TYR A 175 -9.89 1.22 11.28
CA TYR A 175 -8.53 1.63 11.64
C TYR A 175 -8.25 1.40 13.14
N GLU A 176 -9.22 1.71 14.02
CA GLU A 176 -9.11 1.39 15.45
C GLU A 176 -9.01 -0.11 15.69
N LYS A 177 -9.82 -0.92 14.98
CA LYS A 177 -9.72 -2.38 15.05
C LYS A 177 -8.36 -2.88 14.58
N THR A 178 -7.83 -2.31 13.49
CA THR A 178 -6.47 -2.60 12.99
C THR A 178 -5.44 -2.41 14.10
N MET A 179 -5.45 -1.25 14.79
CA MET A 179 -4.50 -0.94 15.86
C MET A 179 -4.60 -1.89 17.07
N THR A 180 -5.79 -2.43 17.35
CA THR A 180 -5.94 -3.43 18.45
C THR A 180 -5.37 -4.79 18.09
N LEU A 181 -5.33 -5.16 16.81
CA LEU A 181 -4.87 -6.48 16.34
C LEU A 181 -3.41 -6.48 15.89
N MET A 182 -2.89 -5.32 15.49
CA MET A 182 -1.56 -5.20 14.91
C MET A 182 -0.46 -5.46 15.95
N PRO A 183 0.53 -6.33 15.65
CA PRO A 183 1.67 -6.57 16.53
C PRO A 183 2.65 -5.38 16.53
N SER A 184 3.44 -5.25 17.59
CA SER A 184 4.58 -4.33 17.59
C SER A 184 5.75 -4.86 16.75
N PRO A 185 6.51 -3.98 16.08
CA PRO A 185 6.29 -2.52 16.00
C PRO A 185 5.08 -2.18 15.14
N ARG A 186 4.21 -1.32 15.66
CA ARG A 186 2.96 -0.92 14.97
C ARG A 186 3.24 0.11 13.89
N PHE A 187 2.55 -0.01 12.76
CA PHE A 187 2.56 1.00 11.71
C PHE A 187 1.72 2.21 12.12
N ILE A 188 2.13 3.40 11.68
CA ILE A 188 1.47 4.67 12.01
C ILE A 188 0.32 5.01 11.07
N ASP A 189 0.24 4.35 9.90
CA ASP A 189 -0.72 4.66 8.84
C ASP A 189 -2.19 4.73 9.32
N PRO A 190 -2.67 3.84 10.22
CA PRO A 190 -4.04 3.93 10.71
C PRO A 190 -4.30 5.21 11.52
N ASP A 191 -3.38 5.60 12.41
CA ASP A 191 -3.53 6.82 13.22
C ASP A 191 -3.43 8.08 12.35
N GLU A 192 -2.55 8.10 11.34
CA GLU A 192 -2.47 9.19 10.35
C GLU A 192 -3.75 9.29 9.51
N ALA A 193 -4.30 8.16 9.07
CA ALA A 193 -5.55 8.14 8.31
C ALA A 193 -6.74 8.67 9.13
N ILE A 194 -6.84 8.29 10.41
CA ILE A 194 -7.85 8.85 11.33
C ILE A 194 -7.65 10.35 11.49
N ALA A 195 -6.41 10.83 11.69
CA ALA A 195 -6.13 12.25 11.80
C ALA A 195 -6.58 13.01 10.54
N GLN A 196 -6.31 12.49 9.35
CA GLN A 196 -6.74 13.09 8.08
C GLN A 196 -8.26 13.13 7.94
N ILE A 197 -8.97 12.06 8.33
CA ILE A 197 -10.44 12.04 8.34
C ILE A 197 -10.99 13.11 9.30
N CYS A 198 -10.42 13.22 10.49
CA CYS A 198 -10.81 14.24 11.46
C CYS A 198 -10.54 15.66 10.95
N GLU A 199 -9.43 15.90 10.24
CA GLU A 199 -9.19 17.18 9.57
C GLU A 199 -10.26 17.52 8.52
N ILE A 200 -10.67 16.54 7.70
CA ILE A 200 -11.73 16.71 6.69
C ILE A 200 -13.05 17.09 7.36
N ARG A 201 -13.35 16.52 8.53
CA ARG A 201 -14.55 16.80 9.32
C ARG A 201 -14.48 18.11 10.12
N GLY A 202 -13.29 18.73 10.21
CA GLY A 202 -13.07 19.92 11.02
C GLY A 202 -12.89 19.63 12.51
N ASP A 203 -12.77 18.37 12.90
CA ASP A 203 -12.45 17.94 14.26
C ASP A 203 -10.94 18.02 14.49
N TYR A 204 -10.47 19.26 14.62
CA TYR A 204 -9.02 19.52 14.72
C TYR A 204 -8.42 19.04 16.05
N GLU A 205 -9.21 18.99 17.13
CA GLU A 205 -8.74 18.50 18.43
C GLU A 205 -8.40 17.01 18.35
N THR A 206 -9.31 16.20 17.81
CA THR A 206 -9.07 14.76 17.61
C THR A 206 -7.95 14.50 16.61
N ALA A 207 -7.87 15.29 15.53
CA ALA A 207 -6.77 15.17 14.56
C ALA A 207 -5.41 15.41 15.21
N ILE A 208 -5.27 16.45 16.05
CA ILE A 208 -4.05 16.74 16.80
C ILE A 208 -3.69 15.57 17.73
N ALA A 209 -4.64 15.03 18.47
CA ALA A 209 -4.40 13.89 19.36
C ALA A 209 -3.89 12.65 18.60
N CYS A 210 -4.43 12.38 17.42
CA CYS A 210 -3.95 11.29 16.55
C CYS A 210 -2.52 11.54 16.07
N TYR A 211 -2.17 12.74 15.61
CA TYR A 211 -0.79 13.05 15.23
C TYR A 211 0.19 13.01 16.41
N GLU A 212 -0.21 13.41 17.62
CA GLU A 212 0.60 13.24 18.84
C GLU A 212 0.85 11.76 19.13
N LYS A 213 -0.14 10.90 18.93
CA LYS A 213 0.00 9.45 19.06
C LYS A 213 0.93 8.85 18.00
N VAL A 214 0.89 9.33 16.75
CA VAL A 214 1.87 8.94 15.71
C VAL A 214 3.30 9.23 16.18
N ILE A 215 3.55 10.43 16.72
CA ILE A 215 4.88 10.81 17.25
C ILE A 215 5.30 9.88 18.39
N GLU A 216 4.37 9.54 19.29
CA GLU A 216 4.63 8.61 20.40
C GLU A 216 5.00 7.21 19.88
N LEU A 217 4.23 6.67 18.91
CA LEU A 217 4.52 5.38 18.30
C LEU A 217 5.88 5.34 17.60
N MET A 218 6.24 6.40 16.86
CA MET A 218 7.55 6.48 16.24
C MET A 218 8.68 6.41 17.25
N ARG A 219 8.49 7.03 18.43
CA ARG A 219 9.48 7.00 19.50
C ARG A 219 9.53 5.67 20.24
N THR A 220 8.38 5.06 20.53
CA THR A 220 8.29 3.86 21.37
C THR A 220 8.50 2.58 20.60
N ASP A 221 7.87 2.43 19.44
CA ASP A 221 7.89 1.20 18.66
C ASP A 221 9.05 1.18 17.64
N TRP A 222 9.46 2.35 17.11
CA TRP A 222 10.48 2.46 16.06
C TRP A 222 11.79 3.08 16.51
N ASN A 223 11.85 3.59 17.76
CA ASN A 223 13.01 4.29 18.33
C ASN A 223 13.47 5.51 17.48
N GLU A 224 12.54 6.14 16.77
CA GLU A 224 12.77 7.35 15.98
C GLU A 224 12.59 8.59 16.85
N MET A 225 13.64 9.41 16.99
CA MET A 225 13.62 10.60 17.85
C MET A 225 13.57 11.90 17.06
N GLN A 226 13.86 11.88 15.76
CA GLN A 226 13.92 13.04 14.88
C GLN A 226 13.79 12.61 13.42
N GLY A 227 13.63 13.56 12.52
CA GLY A 227 13.50 13.33 11.08
C GLY A 227 12.07 13.42 10.60
N GLU A 228 11.85 13.18 9.32
CA GLU A 228 10.57 13.44 8.65
C GLU A 228 9.37 12.72 9.31
N ALA A 229 9.58 11.52 9.82
CA ALA A 229 8.55 10.74 10.53
C ALA A 229 8.04 11.43 11.83
N ILE A 230 8.85 12.30 12.42
CA ILE A 230 8.48 13.12 13.58
C ILE A 230 8.07 14.54 13.13
N ASP A 231 8.82 15.12 12.18
CA ASP A 231 8.65 16.51 11.76
C ASP A 231 7.35 16.73 10.97
N ALA A 232 6.91 15.75 10.17
CA ALA A 232 5.68 15.85 9.40
C ALA A 232 4.43 15.96 10.31
N PRO A 233 4.19 15.02 11.25
CA PRO A 233 3.07 15.16 12.19
C PRO A 233 3.15 16.45 13.03
N GLN A 234 4.34 16.89 13.44
CA GLN A 234 4.50 18.16 14.16
C GLN A 234 4.06 19.37 13.33
N ARG A 235 4.37 19.40 12.03
CA ARG A 235 3.89 20.46 11.13
C ARG A 235 2.37 20.45 10.99
N HIS A 236 1.75 19.27 10.92
CA HIS A 236 0.29 19.15 10.90
C HIS A 236 -0.32 19.71 12.19
N ILE A 237 0.20 19.34 13.35
CA ILE A 237 -0.26 19.83 14.66
C ILE A 237 -0.16 21.37 14.72
N ALA A 238 0.99 21.94 14.34
CA ALA A 238 1.19 23.40 14.36
C ALA A 238 0.16 24.12 13.47
N ARG A 239 -0.03 23.63 12.25
CA ARG A 239 -1.02 24.16 11.29
C ARG A 239 -2.45 24.11 11.84
N LEU A 240 -2.83 23.00 12.49
CA LEU A 240 -4.17 22.83 13.04
C LEU A 240 -4.42 23.74 14.24
N ARG A 241 -3.43 23.90 15.13
CA ARG A 241 -3.50 24.84 16.25
C ARG A 241 -3.65 26.30 15.78
N GLU A 242 -2.96 26.68 14.71
CA GLU A 242 -3.12 27.98 14.08
C GLU A 242 -4.54 28.18 13.51
N LYS A 243 -5.09 27.18 12.83
CA LYS A 243 -6.47 27.23 12.32
C LYS A 243 -7.48 27.42 13.45
N MET A 244 -7.34 26.68 14.56
CA MET A 244 -8.23 26.79 15.73
C MET A 244 -8.14 28.16 16.40
N ALA A 245 -6.96 28.78 16.44
CA ALA A 245 -6.77 30.11 17.03
C ALA A 245 -7.39 31.23 16.17
N ASN A 246 -7.61 31.00 14.87
CA ASN A 246 -8.13 31.97 13.91
C ASN A 246 -9.63 31.73 13.58
N SER A 247 -10.27 30.73 14.16
CA SER A 247 -11.69 30.39 14.01
C SER A 247 -12.51 30.93 15.16
#